data_661b81f743e8f6a87d40a16a3ed21250
#
_entry.id   661b81f743e8f6a87d40a16a3ed21250
#
_cell.length_a   1.000
_cell.length_b   1.000
_cell.length_c   1.000
_cell.angle_alpha   90.00
_cell.angle_beta   90.00
_cell.angle_gamma   90.00
#
_symmetry.space_group_name_H-M   'P 1'
#
loop_
_entity.id
_entity.type
_entity.pdbx_description
1 polymer ?
#
loop_
_entity_poly.entity_id
_entity_poly.type
_entity_poly.pdbx_seq_one_letter_code
_entity_poly.pdbx_strand_id
1 'polypeptide(L)'
;RTVAVIDEDWCIGCTLCIKACPTDAIVGANKLMHTVIAAHCTGCELCIPVCPVDCIQLENASGTATGWAAWTPTQADNARQRYAMRQQRLAQHSAEPPAPEPDADTLPAQSPVHAVVNLQASTAHAARQAAIAAATARARQRRNPPSH
;
A
#
# COMPACT_ATOMS: atom_id res chain seq x y z
N ARG A 1 22.84 5.30 0.72
CA ARG A 1 21.66 4.44 0.54
C ARG A 1 20.46 5.09 1.21
N THR A 2 19.34 5.16 0.52
CA THR A 2 18.07 5.58 1.09
C THR A 2 17.25 4.37 1.54
N VAL A 3 16.33 4.59 2.46
CA VAL A 3 15.29 3.64 2.84
C VAL A 3 13.94 4.34 2.82
N ALA A 4 12.91 3.61 2.46
CA ALA A 4 11.54 4.13 2.53
C ALA A 4 11.06 4.15 3.99
N VAL A 5 10.33 5.19 4.35
CA VAL A 5 9.63 5.33 5.63
C VAL A 5 8.18 5.63 5.33
N ILE A 6 7.28 4.94 6.00
CA ILE A 6 5.84 5.13 5.85
C ILE A 6 5.34 5.93 7.05
N ASP A 7 4.62 7.01 6.78
CA ASP A 7 3.87 7.72 7.80
C ASP A 7 2.63 6.88 8.17
N GLU A 8 2.69 6.25 9.34
CA GLU A 8 1.68 5.28 9.80
C GLU A 8 0.34 5.96 10.07
N ASP A 9 0.33 7.24 10.46
CA ASP A 9 -0.90 8.00 10.73
C ASP A 9 -1.70 8.28 9.45
N TRP A 10 -1.01 8.38 8.31
CA TRP A 10 -1.62 8.60 6.99
C TRP A 10 -1.84 7.31 6.21
N CYS A 11 -1.26 6.19 6.65
CA CYS A 11 -1.37 4.93 5.93
C CYS A 11 -2.78 4.34 6.02
N ILE A 12 -3.43 4.15 4.86
CA ILE A 12 -4.80 3.59 4.77
C ILE A 12 -4.84 2.07 4.62
N GLY A 13 -3.68 1.38 4.64
CA GLY A 13 -3.63 -0.08 4.54
C GLY A 13 -4.05 -0.64 3.18
N CYS A 14 -3.78 0.05 2.06
CA CYS A 14 -4.19 -0.36 0.71
C CYS A 14 -3.40 -1.52 0.11
N THR A 15 -2.28 -1.94 0.72
CA THR A 15 -1.37 -3.02 0.30
C THR A 15 -0.64 -2.82 -1.04
N LEU A 16 -0.83 -1.73 -1.76
CA LEU A 16 -0.19 -1.49 -3.07
C LEU A 16 1.33 -1.43 -2.97
N CYS A 17 1.87 -0.77 -1.95
CA CYS A 17 3.30 -0.69 -1.69
C CYS A 17 3.93 -2.05 -1.38
N ILE A 18 3.22 -2.95 -0.68
CA ILE A 18 3.66 -4.33 -0.43
C ILE A 18 3.79 -5.10 -1.75
N LYS A 19 2.78 -4.95 -2.63
CA LYS A 19 2.79 -5.60 -3.95
C LYS A 19 3.91 -5.07 -4.84
N ALA A 20 4.23 -3.79 -4.76
CA ALA A 20 5.28 -3.14 -5.56
C ALA A 20 6.70 -3.43 -5.04
N CYS A 21 6.86 -3.77 -3.76
CA CYS A 21 8.19 -3.94 -3.18
C CYS A 21 8.91 -5.20 -3.68
N PRO A 22 10.07 -5.09 -4.37
CA PRO A 22 10.74 -6.24 -4.97
C PRO A 22 11.48 -7.14 -3.97
N THR A 23 11.72 -6.65 -2.75
CA THR A 23 12.48 -7.36 -1.71
C THR A 23 11.64 -7.71 -0.49
N ASP A 24 10.30 -7.56 -0.56
CA ASP A 24 9.39 -7.76 0.57
C ASP A 24 9.83 -7.02 1.85
N ALA A 25 10.28 -5.79 1.65
CA ALA A 25 10.72 -4.95 2.77
C ALA A 25 9.54 -4.28 3.50
N ILE A 26 8.33 -4.33 2.97
CA ILE A 26 7.16 -3.69 3.55
C ILE A 26 6.23 -4.76 4.12
N VAL A 27 5.82 -4.59 5.35
CA VAL A 27 4.92 -5.48 6.08
C VAL A 27 3.66 -4.75 6.50
N GLY A 28 2.57 -5.47 6.62
CA GLY A 28 1.26 -4.96 6.98
C GLY A 28 0.15 -5.83 6.41
N ALA A 29 -1.08 -5.41 6.54
CA ALA A 29 -2.24 -6.10 6.02
C ALA A 29 -3.29 -5.12 5.47
N ASN A 30 -4.29 -5.65 4.76
CA ASN A 30 -5.39 -4.84 4.25
C ASN A 30 -6.12 -4.14 5.40
N LYS A 31 -6.32 -2.83 5.26
CA LYS A 31 -6.93 -1.93 6.27
C LYS A 31 -6.14 -1.77 7.58
N LEU A 32 -4.91 -2.25 7.62
CA LEU A 32 -3.97 -2.01 8.71
C LEU A 32 -2.80 -1.18 8.18
N MET A 33 -2.19 -0.37 9.04
CA MET A 33 -1.01 0.40 8.69
C MET A 33 0.13 -0.51 8.22
N HIS A 34 0.97 0.02 7.34
CA HIS A 34 2.15 -0.67 6.85
C HIS A 34 3.40 -0.05 7.46
N THR A 35 4.43 -0.87 7.64
CA THR A 35 5.75 -0.41 8.06
C THR A 35 6.85 -1.00 7.20
N VAL A 36 8.02 -0.36 7.20
CA VAL A 36 9.17 -0.77 6.39
C VAL A 36 10.23 -1.42 7.27
N ILE A 37 10.70 -2.59 6.87
CA ILE A 37 11.88 -3.23 7.46
C ILE A 37 13.10 -2.62 6.80
N ALA A 38 13.74 -1.64 7.42
CA ALA A 38 14.84 -0.87 6.87
C ALA A 38 16.03 -1.73 6.39
N ALA A 39 16.31 -2.84 7.08
CA ALA A 39 17.37 -3.78 6.70
C ALA A 39 17.10 -4.48 5.35
N HIS A 40 15.84 -4.60 4.94
CA HIS A 40 15.42 -5.23 3.69
C HIS A 40 15.17 -4.23 2.56
N CYS A 41 15.01 -2.95 2.91
CA CYS A 41 14.74 -1.90 1.93
C CYS A 41 15.98 -1.57 1.12
N THR A 42 15.83 -1.57 -0.20
CA THR A 42 16.92 -1.24 -1.14
C THR A 42 16.90 0.21 -1.60
N GLY A 43 15.89 1.00 -1.21
CA GLY A 43 15.73 2.39 -1.66
C GLY A 43 15.39 2.51 -3.16
N CYS A 44 14.72 1.50 -3.73
CA CYS A 44 14.39 1.46 -5.17
C CYS A 44 13.22 2.36 -5.57
N GLU A 45 12.54 2.99 -4.61
CA GLU A 45 11.45 3.98 -4.78
C GLU A 45 10.16 3.44 -5.43
N LEU A 46 10.09 2.17 -5.81
CA LEU A 46 8.92 1.59 -6.50
C LEU A 46 7.61 1.63 -5.68
N CYS A 47 7.71 1.77 -4.37
CA CYS A 47 6.56 1.90 -3.48
C CYS A 47 5.94 3.31 -3.48
N ILE A 48 6.68 4.35 -3.87
CA ILE A 48 6.24 5.75 -3.80
C ILE A 48 5.11 6.02 -4.81
N PRO A 49 5.28 5.78 -6.13
CA PRO A 49 4.28 6.15 -7.13
C PRO A 49 2.97 5.36 -7.02
N VAL A 50 2.96 4.25 -6.28
CA VAL A 50 1.75 3.43 -6.09
C VAL A 50 0.98 3.79 -4.83
N CYS A 51 1.50 4.68 -4.00
CA CYS A 51 0.83 5.12 -2.78
C CYS A 51 -0.24 6.17 -3.11
N PRO A 52 -1.54 5.89 -2.89
CA PRO A 52 -2.60 6.83 -3.26
C PRO A 52 -2.73 8.02 -2.32
N VAL A 53 -2.05 8.00 -1.18
CA VAL A 53 -2.10 9.05 -0.14
C VAL A 53 -0.73 9.71 0.10
N ASP A 54 0.29 9.37 -0.71
CA ASP A 54 1.64 9.94 -0.66
C ASP A 54 2.28 9.90 0.74
N CYS A 55 2.00 8.86 1.52
CA CYS A 55 2.50 8.71 2.88
C CYS A 55 3.89 8.04 2.96
N ILE A 56 4.61 7.89 1.84
CA ILE A 56 5.92 7.23 1.79
C ILE A 56 7.00 8.25 1.45
N GLN A 57 7.98 8.36 2.31
CA GLN A 57 9.13 9.23 2.15
C GLN A 57 10.43 8.43 2.12
N LEU A 58 11.53 9.07 1.73
CA LEU A 58 12.86 8.46 1.73
C LEU A 58 13.73 9.12 2.79
N GLU A 59 14.39 8.31 3.57
CA GLU A 59 15.39 8.75 4.52
C GLU A 59 16.78 8.22 4.18
N ASN A 60 17.80 9.02 4.47
CA ASN A 60 19.18 8.60 4.25
C ASN A 60 19.65 7.64 5.34
N ALA A 61 19.93 6.39 4.98
CA ALA A 61 20.37 5.34 5.89
C ALA A 61 21.88 5.07 5.87
N SER A 62 22.66 5.74 5.00
CA SER A 62 24.12 5.52 4.87
C SER A 62 24.96 6.76 5.17
N GLY A 63 24.34 7.85 5.67
CA GLY A 63 25.06 9.10 5.95
C GLY A 63 25.68 9.68 4.66
N THR A 64 26.97 9.93 4.69
CA THR A 64 27.72 10.50 3.55
C THR A 64 28.16 9.47 2.50
N ALA A 65 28.04 8.17 2.80
CA ALA A 65 28.40 7.11 1.85
C ALA A 65 27.37 7.02 0.72
N THR A 66 27.86 7.01 -0.54
CA THR A 66 27.06 6.98 -1.76
C THR A 66 27.46 5.82 -2.68
N GLY A 67 26.61 5.50 -3.64
CA GLY A 67 26.86 4.44 -4.60
C GLY A 67 27.13 3.09 -3.90
N TRP A 68 28.12 2.35 -4.38
CA TRP A 68 28.47 1.05 -3.81
C TRP A 68 29.11 1.14 -2.41
N ALA A 69 29.70 2.28 -2.04
CA ALA A 69 30.23 2.48 -0.70
C ALA A 69 29.13 2.52 0.39
N ALA A 70 27.88 2.76 -0.01
CA ALA A 70 26.72 2.74 0.88
C ALA A 70 26.17 1.32 1.14
N TRP A 71 26.75 0.29 0.53
CA TRP A 71 26.33 -1.09 0.62
C TRP A 71 27.44 -1.99 1.14
N THR A 72 27.13 -2.83 2.10
CA THR A 72 28.00 -3.95 2.46
C THR A 72 27.72 -5.13 1.51
N PRO A 73 28.72 -6.03 1.27
CA PRO A 73 28.50 -7.24 0.48
C PRO A 73 27.31 -8.07 1.00
N THR A 74 27.19 -8.22 2.32
CA THR A 74 26.10 -8.95 2.97
C THR A 74 24.74 -8.32 2.68
N GLN A 75 24.61 -6.99 2.73
CA GLN A 75 23.36 -6.31 2.40
C GLN A 75 22.97 -6.53 0.94
N ALA A 76 23.94 -6.45 0.03
CA ALA A 76 23.72 -6.67 -1.39
C ALA A 76 23.29 -8.12 -1.68
N ASP A 77 23.92 -9.10 -1.03
CA ASP A 77 23.56 -10.52 -1.17
C ASP A 77 22.16 -10.81 -0.61
N ASN A 78 21.83 -10.28 0.56
CA ASN A 78 20.49 -10.40 1.14
C ASN A 78 19.42 -9.81 0.23
N ALA A 79 19.66 -8.66 -0.38
CA ALA A 79 18.71 -8.04 -1.30
C ALA A 79 18.46 -8.93 -2.54
N ARG A 80 19.54 -9.51 -3.12
CA ARG A 80 19.44 -10.44 -4.26
C ARG A 80 18.67 -11.71 -3.90
N GLN A 81 18.95 -12.30 -2.75
CA GLN A 81 18.26 -13.51 -2.27
C GLN A 81 16.77 -13.23 -2.05
N ARG A 82 16.40 -12.12 -1.40
CA ARG A 82 15.00 -11.75 -1.18
C ARG A 82 14.26 -11.53 -2.49
N TYR A 83 14.89 -10.86 -3.45
CA TYR A 83 14.32 -10.69 -4.77
C TYR A 83 14.06 -12.04 -5.45
N ALA A 84 15.03 -12.96 -5.44
CA ALA A 84 14.89 -14.29 -6.04
C ALA A 84 13.76 -15.10 -5.37
N MET A 85 13.70 -15.10 -4.04
CA MET A 85 12.63 -15.77 -3.29
C MET A 85 11.25 -15.19 -3.61
N ARG A 86 11.14 -13.87 -3.77
CA ARG A 86 9.88 -13.24 -4.19
C ARG A 86 9.48 -13.68 -5.60
N GLN A 87 10.40 -13.71 -6.56
CA GLN A 87 10.10 -14.16 -7.92
C GLN A 87 9.62 -15.60 -7.94
N GLN A 88 10.25 -16.50 -7.18
CA GLN A 88 9.81 -17.89 -7.05
C GLN A 88 8.39 -17.98 -6.49
N ARG A 89 8.08 -17.24 -5.42
CA ARG A 89 6.75 -17.24 -4.81
C ARG A 89 5.69 -16.70 -5.77
N LEU A 90 5.97 -15.62 -6.50
CA LEU A 90 5.04 -15.08 -7.49
C LEU A 90 4.80 -16.06 -8.65
N ALA A 91 5.83 -16.75 -9.11
CA ALA A 91 5.70 -17.78 -10.14
C ALA A 91 4.83 -18.97 -9.66
N GLN A 92 4.99 -19.41 -8.42
CA GLN A 92 4.17 -20.46 -7.82
C GLN A 92 2.69 -20.04 -7.73
N HIS A 93 2.40 -18.83 -7.23
CA HIS A 93 1.03 -18.32 -7.15
C HIS A 93 0.38 -18.11 -8.53
N SER A 94 1.17 -17.79 -9.56
CA SER A 94 0.65 -17.67 -10.93
C SER A 94 0.34 -19.02 -11.57
N ALA A 95 0.96 -20.10 -11.08
CA ALA A 95 0.73 -21.47 -11.56
C ALA A 95 -0.41 -22.18 -10.79
N GLU A 96 -0.84 -21.63 -9.66
CA GLU A 96 -1.93 -22.18 -8.85
C GLU A 96 -3.28 -21.80 -9.48
N PRO A 97 -4.17 -22.76 -9.76
CA PRO A 97 -5.50 -22.42 -10.27
C PRO A 97 -6.23 -21.55 -9.24
N PRO A 98 -7.09 -20.61 -9.67
CA PRO A 98 -7.85 -19.78 -8.75
C PRO A 98 -8.61 -20.67 -7.78
N ALA A 99 -8.53 -20.33 -6.48
CA ALA A 99 -9.29 -21.03 -5.46
C ALA A 99 -10.77 -21.08 -5.87
N PRO A 100 -11.46 -22.23 -5.73
CA PRO A 100 -12.89 -22.30 -6.03
C PRO A 100 -13.61 -21.20 -5.26
N GLU A 101 -14.42 -20.41 -5.96
CA GLU A 101 -15.30 -19.42 -5.34
C GLU A 101 -16.15 -20.16 -4.29
N PRO A 102 -16.29 -19.65 -3.06
CA PRO A 102 -17.16 -20.26 -2.08
C PRO A 102 -18.58 -20.27 -2.65
N ASP A 103 -19.16 -21.48 -2.79
CA ASP A 103 -20.52 -21.65 -3.27
C ASP A 103 -21.46 -20.71 -2.52
N ALA A 104 -22.25 -19.92 -3.25
CA ALA A 104 -23.16 -18.91 -2.68
C ALA A 104 -24.19 -19.51 -1.67
N ASP A 105 -24.40 -20.83 -1.76
CA ASP A 105 -25.30 -21.58 -0.87
C ASP A 105 -24.67 -21.99 0.49
N THR A 106 -23.34 -21.80 0.66
CA THR A 106 -22.64 -22.18 1.91
C THR A 106 -22.46 -21.02 2.88
N LEU A 107 -22.95 -19.83 2.52
CA LEU A 107 -22.93 -18.69 3.45
C LEU A 107 -23.97 -18.92 4.56
N PRO A 108 -23.55 -18.95 5.86
CA PRO A 108 -24.51 -19.02 6.95
C PRO A 108 -25.46 -17.84 6.84
N ALA A 109 -26.77 -18.09 6.97
CA ALA A 109 -27.81 -17.08 6.92
C ALA A 109 -27.39 -15.86 7.73
N GLN A 110 -27.28 -14.70 7.06
CA GLN A 110 -26.81 -13.46 7.68
C GLN A 110 -27.69 -13.13 8.88
N SER A 111 -27.10 -13.14 10.06
CA SER A 111 -27.78 -12.71 11.28
C SER A 111 -28.31 -11.28 11.07
N PRO A 112 -29.52 -10.92 11.59
CA PRO A 112 -30.15 -9.61 11.38
C PRO A 112 -29.28 -8.41 11.78
N VAL A 113 -28.27 -8.61 12.63
CA VAL A 113 -27.25 -7.61 12.98
C VAL A 113 -26.36 -7.21 11.80
N HIS A 114 -26.09 -8.11 10.83
CA HIS A 114 -25.32 -7.79 9.64
C HIS A 114 -26.08 -6.88 8.65
N ALA A 115 -27.39 -6.99 8.57
CA ALA A 115 -28.20 -6.13 7.71
C ALA A 115 -28.20 -4.67 8.18
N VAL A 116 -28.24 -4.44 9.49
CA VAL A 116 -28.19 -3.08 10.07
C VAL A 116 -26.81 -2.44 9.88
N VAL A 117 -25.73 -3.21 10.07
CA VAL A 117 -24.35 -2.72 9.87
C VAL A 117 -24.10 -2.37 8.40
N ASN A 118 -24.62 -3.16 7.44
CA ASN A 118 -24.49 -2.88 6.03
C ASN A 118 -25.25 -1.63 5.58
N LEU A 119 -26.43 -1.36 6.16
CA LEU A 119 -27.20 -0.16 5.85
C LEU A 119 -26.47 1.11 6.35
N GLN A 120 -25.91 1.06 7.56
CA GLN A 120 -25.13 2.17 8.12
C GLN A 120 -23.80 2.39 7.36
N ALA A 121 -23.15 1.33 6.91
CA ALA A 121 -21.93 1.44 6.10
C ALA A 121 -22.20 2.05 4.73
N SER A 122 -23.33 1.73 4.09
CA SER A 122 -23.73 2.30 2.79
C SER A 122 -24.08 3.79 2.88
N THR A 123 -24.77 4.22 3.94
CA THR A 123 -25.09 5.63 4.17
C THR A 123 -23.86 6.46 4.51
N ALA A 124 -22.94 5.92 5.32
CA ALA A 124 -21.66 6.56 5.63
C ALA A 124 -20.78 6.69 4.38
N HIS A 125 -20.79 5.69 3.50
CA HIS A 125 -20.04 5.72 2.24
C HIS A 125 -20.58 6.80 1.29
N ALA A 126 -21.92 6.89 1.13
CA ALA A 126 -22.57 7.92 0.31
C ALA A 126 -22.30 9.34 0.86
N ALA A 127 -22.37 9.53 2.17
CA ALA A 127 -22.06 10.81 2.82
C ALA A 127 -20.59 11.22 2.59
N ARG A 128 -19.66 10.27 2.68
CA ARG A 128 -18.23 10.51 2.42
C ARG A 128 -17.97 10.89 0.96
N GLN A 129 -18.61 10.22 0.01
CA GLN A 129 -18.51 10.55 -1.42
C GLN A 129 -19.07 11.95 -1.71
N ALA A 130 -20.20 12.32 -1.12
CA ALA A 130 -20.78 13.66 -1.26
C ALA A 130 -19.86 14.75 -0.69
N ALA A 131 -19.22 14.51 0.45
CA ALA A 131 -18.26 15.44 1.04
C ALA A 131 -17.02 15.65 0.16
N ILE A 132 -16.48 14.57 -0.41
CA ILE A 132 -15.33 14.63 -1.34
C ILE A 132 -15.72 15.40 -2.59
N ALA A 133 -16.89 15.13 -3.19
CA ALA A 133 -17.38 15.84 -4.37
C ALA A 133 -17.55 17.35 -4.10
N ALA A 134 -18.12 17.72 -2.96
CA ALA A 134 -18.27 19.11 -2.56
C ALA A 134 -16.92 19.82 -2.34
N ALA A 135 -15.96 19.15 -1.72
CA ALA A 135 -14.61 19.70 -1.53
C ALA A 135 -13.89 19.92 -2.87
N THR A 136 -14.01 18.97 -3.79
CA THR A 136 -13.43 19.06 -5.14
C THR A 136 -14.07 20.19 -5.96
N ALA A 137 -15.40 20.37 -5.86
CA ALA A 137 -16.10 21.47 -6.53
C ALA A 137 -15.63 22.84 -6.01
N ARG A 138 -15.48 23.01 -4.69
CA ARG A 138 -14.93 24.25 -4.09
C ARG A 138 -13.50 24.53 -4.51
N ALA A 139 -12.66 23.51 -4.62
CA ALA A 139 -11.28 23.65 -5.09
C ALA A 139 -11.23 24.09 -6.56
N ARG A 140 -12.11 23.57 -7.42
CA ARG A 140 -12.24 23.98 -8.84
C ARG A 140 -12.70 25.43 -8.97
N GLN A 141 -13.68 25.88 -8.16
CA GLN A 141 -14.15 27.27 -8.15
C GLN A 141 -13.06 28.26 -7.70
N ARG A 142 -12.20 27.88 -6.76
CA ARG A 142 -11.05 28.73 -6.34
C ARG A 142 -9.97 28.84 -7.43
N ARG A 143 -9.82 27.82 -8.26
CA ARG A 143 -8.87 27.82 -9.39
C ARG A 143 -9.34 28.61 -10.60
N ASN A 144 -10.66 28.69 -10.84
CA ASN A 144 -11.29 29.46 -11.91
C ASN A 144 -12.35 30.39 -11.29
N PRO A 145 -11.95 31.54 -10.72
CA PRO A 145 -12.92 32.53 -10.30
C PRO A 145 -13.65 33.08 -11.54
N PRO A 146 -14.96 33.37 -11.46
CA PRO A 146 -15.69 33.99 -12.56
C PRO A 146 -15.04 35.32 -12.86
N SER A 147 -14.69 35.55 -14.15
CA SER A 147 -14.23 36.83 -14.65
C SER A 147 -15.39 37.83 -14.57
N HIS A 148 -15.16 38.92 -13.85
CA HIS A 148 -16.02 40.09 -13.82
C HIS A 148 -15.87 40.89 -15.10
#